data_9a3a11bb40dde6c745c06bd49cd0be1b
#
_entry.id   9a3a11bb40dde6c745c06bd49cd0be1b
#
_cell.length_a   1.000
_cell.length_b   1.000
_cell.length_c   1.000
_cell.angle_alpha   90.00
_cell.angle_beta   90.00
_cell.angle_gamma   90.00
#
_symmetry.space_group_name_H-M   'P 1'
#
loop_
_entity.id
_entity.type
_entity.pdbx_description
1 polymer ?
#
loop_
_entity_poly.entity_id
_entity_poly.type
_entity_poly.pdbx_seq_one_letter_code
_entity_poly.pdbx_strand_id
1 'polypeptide(L)'
;IITDHHTCKDRITTAAAAILNPKRPDCDYPFDALAGVGVAFKLILALAIKNGLKTTDVFNQYVDIATLGTIADVVPLLGENRVIVDKGLKILHNPKRIGIRAIMEVAGVLDKPLNASTIAFSIAPRLNAAGRLGSAATAVELLLTNDESRARELALLLDTENKERQQTERQIFDEALELIAKDPNFEKKKVIVLAQENWHQGVIGIVASRLCDMYYKPCILISHTNGVGKGSGRSIKGFNLFDALTHCEKQLIDFGGHAVAAGLNVNMSDIDSFIKEINKYADEVLTEQDMIPTVDIDCPLSERSVTLENAKLLSKLEPFGMNNEKPVFALAHAQVMNIAPVGADNKHLRLRIVKNNQTINCIGFGMGEFAEFIHQGDTVNIAFQMDINHYQGNETVQLILKDIKRK
;
A
#
# COMPACT_ATOMS: atom_id res chain seq x y z
N ILE A 1 13.65 21.72 17.25
CA ILE A 1 12.65 21.81 16.18
C ILE A 1 12.05 20.41 15.99
N ILE A 2 10.73 20.32 15.93
CA ILE A 2 10.00 19.09 15.61
C ILE A 2 9.45 19.24 14.19
N THR A 3 9.63 18.23 13.34
CA THR A 3 8.97 18.10 12.04
C THR A 3 8.09 16.87 12.07
N ASP A 4 6.80 17.01 11.78
CA ASP A 4 5.82 15.92 11.81
C ASP A 4 4.73 16.15 10.77
N HIS A 5 3.96 15.10 10.47
CA HIS A 5 2.84 15.12 9.53
C HIS A 5 1.60 14.35 10.05
N HIS A 6 1.68 13.80 11.25
CA HIS A 6 0.54 13.13 11.86
C HIS A 6 -0.53 14.11 12.30
N THR A 7 -1.78 13.67 12.38
CA THR A 7 -2.88 14.47 12.91
C THR A 7 -2.60 14.82 14.37
N CYS A 8 -2.69 16.09 14.69
CA CYS A 8 -2.39 16.62 16.02
C CYS A 8 -3.64 16.66 16.89
N LYS A 9 -3.46 16.54 18.20
CA LYS A 9 -4.47 16.97 19.19
C LYS A 9 -4.54 18.50 19.18
N ASP A 10 -5.68 19.06 19.59
CA ASP A 10 -5.96 20.51 19.55
C ASP A 10 -4.89 21.38 20.25
N ARG A 11 -4.16 20.83 21.21
CA ARG A 11 -3.10 21.51 21.90
C ARG A 11 -1.85 20.64 22.04
N ILE A 12 -0.75 21.10 21.43
CA ILE A 12 0.57 20.48 21.60
C ILE A 12 1.32 21.24 22.69
N THR A 13 1.55 20.59 23.81
CA THR A 13 2.40 21.12 24.90
C THR A 13 3.79 20.51 24.79
N THR A 14 4.78 21.34 24.44
CA THR A 14 6.18 20.90 24.31
C THR A 14 7.13 22.07 24.57
N ALA A 15 8.34 21.76 25.01
CA ALA A 15 9.44 22.71 25.13
C ALA A 15 10.21 22.97 23.81
N ALA A 16 9.72 22.44 22.68
CA ALA A 16 10.35 22.65 21.39
C ALA A 16 10.30 24.12 20.96
N ALA A 17 11.40 24.62 20.42
CA ALA A 17 11.49 26.00 19.92
C ALA A 17 10.59 26.27 18.70
N ALA A 18 10.27 25.23 17.91
CA ALA A 18 9.32 25.27 16.80
C ALA A 18 8.77 23.89 16.49
N ILE A 19 7.53 23.85 16.00
CA ILE A 19 6.87 22.64 15.49
C ILE A 19 6.39 22.92 14.08
N LEU A 20 6.89 22.14 13.12
CA LEU A 20 6.50 22.17 11.72
C LEU A 20 5.64 20.96 11.44
N ASN A 21 4.34 21.15 11.38
CA ASN A 21 3.37 20.15 11.01
C ASN A 21 2.19 20.82 10.27
N PRO A 22 1.98 20.52 8.98
CA PRO A 22 0.95 21.17 8.18
C PRO A 22 -0.48 20.80 8.60
N LYS A 23 -0.66 19.74 9.42
CA LYS A 23 -1.97 19.33 9.94
C LYS A 23 -2.34 19.98 11.28
N ARG A 24 -1.56 20.91 11.76
CA ARG A 24 -1.92 21.67 12.98
C ARG A 24 -3.10 22.61 12.67
N PRO A 25 -4.06 22.75 13.60
CA PRO A 25 -5.21 23.64 13.41
C PRO A 25 -4.83 25.11 13.20
N ASP A 26 -3.66 25.51 13.69
CA ASP A 26 -3.12 26.88 13.59
C ASP A 26 -2.09 27.04 12.44
N CYS A 27 -2.07 26.13 11.46
CA CYS A 27 -1.15 26.16 10.34
C CYS A 27 -1.89 26.53 9.05
N ASP A 28 -1.48 27.66 8.44
CA ASP A 28 -2.06 28.15 7.17
C ASP A 28 -1.35 27.58 5.93
N TYR A 29 -0.53 26.54 6.08
CA TYR A 29 0.16 25.95 4.95
C TYR A 29 -0.85 25.30 3.98
N PRO A 30 -0.82 25.63 2.67
CA PRO A 30 -1.90 25.29 1.75
C PRO A 30 -1.95 23.80 1.36
N PHE A 31 -0.98 22.99 1.80
CA PHE A 31 -0.92 21.56 1.47
C PHE A 31 -0.57 20.74 2.72
N ASP A 32 -1.58 20.16 3.34
CA ASP A 32 -1.47 19.42 4.60
C ASP A 32 -1.08 17.94 4.45
N ALA A 33 -1.08 17.41 3.21
CA ALA A 33 -0.84 16.01 2.91
C ALA A 33 0.64 15.63 2.71
N LEU A 34 1.60 16.50 3.11
CA LEU A 34 3.03 16.16 3.05
C LEU A 34 3.34 14.95 3.94
N ALA A 35 4.18 14.03 3.45
CA ALA A 35 4.85 13.04 4.30
C ALA A 35 5.83 13.71 5.27
N GLY A 36 6.21 13.03 6.36
CA GLY A 36 7.19 13.56 7.31
C GLY A 36 8.51 13.96 6.64
N VAL A 37 9.00 13.16 5.69
CA VAL A 37 10.17 13.51 4.86
C VAL A 37 9.93 14.76 4.02
N GLY A 38 8.71 14.98 3.53
CA GLY A 38 8.31 16.18 2.78
C GLY A 38 8.39 17.43 3.64
N VAL A 39 7.92 17.36 4.90
CA VAL A 39 8.04 18.47 5.86
C VAL A 39 9.52 18.79 6.13
N ALA A 40 10.36 17.79 6.37
CA ALA A 40 11.80 17.98 6.56
C ALA A 40 12.46 18.57 5.29
N PHE A 41 12.06 18.12 4.12
CA PHE A 41 12.54 18.63 2.84
C PHE A 41 12.16 20.10 2.63
N LYS A 42 10.95 20.53 3.00
CA LYS A 42 10.54 21.95 2.97
C LYS A 42 11.39 22.80 3.92
N LEU A 43 11.71 22.28 5.11
CA LEU A 43 12.62 22.98 6.04
C LEU A 43 14.01 23.17 5.42
N ILE A 44 14.56 22.15 4.75
CA ILE A 44 15.86 22.24 4.06
C ILE A 44 15.81 23.31 2.97
N LEU A 45 14.75 23.37 2.17
CA LEU A 45 14.58 24.39 1.14
C LEU A 45 14.45 25.80 1.73
N ALA A 46 13.72 25.96 2.82
CA ALA A 46 13.61 27.24 3.54
C ALA A 46 14.98 27.72 4.08
N LEU A 47 15.77 26.78 4.63
CA LEU A 47 17.15 27.09 5.07
C LEU A 47 18.05 27.47 3.89
N ALA A 48 17.89 26.82 2.72
CA ALA A 48 18.63 27.20 1.52
C ALA A 48 18.30 28.63 1.09
N ILE A 49 17.03 29.01 1.06
CA ILE A 49 16.61 30.41 0.77
C ILE A 49 17.24 31.38 1.75
N LYS A 50 17.13 31.09 3.06
CA LYS A 50 17.65 31.94 4.11
C LYS A 50 19.17 32.17 4.01
N ASN A 51 19.91 31.17 3.54
CA ASN A 51 21.37 31.23 3.39
C ASN A 51 21.81 31.65 1.97
N GLY A 52 20.90 32.11 1.11
CA GLY A 52 21.22 32.55 -0.26
C GLY A 52 21.70 31.43 -1.19
N LEU A 53 21.40 30.17 -0.86
CA LEU A 53 21.74 29.03 -1.71
C LEU A 53 20.72 28.91 -2.84
N LYS A 54 21.16 28.38 -3.99
CA LYS A 54 20.27 28.12 -5.11
C LYS A 54 19.34 26.94 -4.80
N THR A 55 18.07 27.24 -4.60
CA THR A 55 17.05 26.25 -4.19
C THR A 55 16.92 25.05 -5.12
N THR A 56 17.12 25.26 -6.44
CA THR A 56 17.09 24.16 -7.43
C THR A 56 18.21 23.15 -7.19
N ASP A 57 19.38 23.58 -6.77
CA ASP A 57 20.51 22.69 -6.52
C ASP A 57 20.27 21.86 -5.25
N VAL A 58 19.78 22.51 -4.20
CA VAL A 58 19.38 21.85 -2.95
C VAL A 58 18.19 20.91 -3.17
N PHE A 59 17.20 21.32 -3.97
CA PHE A 59 16.08 20.45 -4.36
C PHE A 59 16.60 19.17 -5.03
N ASN A 60 17.41 19.30 -6.07
CA ASN A 60 17.95 18.17 -6.82
C ASN A 60 18.87 17.26 -5.96
N GLN A 61 19.49 17.82 -4.91
CA GLN A 61 20.37 17.08 -4.00
C GLN A 61 19.60 16.12 -3.08
N TYR A 62 18.34 16.43 -2.72
CA TYR A 62 17.61 15.70 -1.69
C TYR A 62 16.27 15.12 -2.15
N VAL A 63 15.80 15.45 -3.35
CA VAL A 63 14.49 14.99 -3.83
C VAL A 63 14.41 13.48 -4.01
N ASP A 64 15.53 12.80 -4.22
CA ASP A 64 15.62 11.34 -4.28
C ASP A 64 15.18 10.70 -2.95
N ILE A 65 15.74 11.15 -1.83
CA ILE A 65 15.36 10.70 -0.49
C ILE A 65 13.92 11.09 -0.17
N ALA A 66 13.53 12.34 -0.49
CA ALA A 66 12.17 12.82 -0.28
C ALA A 66 11.16 11.97 -1.04
N THR A 67 11.49 11.53 -2.25
CA THR A 67 10.65 10.63 -3.06
C THR A 67 10.50 9.26 -2.44
N LEU A 68 11.62 8.64 -1.99
CA LEU A 68 11.56 7.33 -1.31
C LEU A 68 10.64 7.38 -0.10
N GLY A 69 10.81 8.38 0.77
CA GLY A 69 9.98 8.51 1.97
C GLY A 69 8.52 8.86 1.66
N THR A 70 8.26 9.75 0.69
CA THR A 70 6.89 10.10 0.28
C THR A 70 6.10 8.89 -0.22
N ILE A 71 6.74 8.03 -1.03
CA ILE A 71 6.11 6.80 -1.53
C ILE A 71 5.97 5.75 -0.42
N ALA A 72 7.00 5.60 0.42
CA ALA A 72 7.00 4.60 1.50
C ALA A 72 5.94 4.88 2.58
N ASP A 73 5.58 6.14 2.78
CA ASP A 73 4.58 6.61 3.74
C ASP A 73 3.13 6.52 3.21
N VAL A 74 2.97 6.23 1.91
CA VAL A 74 1.65 6.05 1.25
C VAL A 74 0.76 7.29 1.38
N VAL A 75 1.34 8.48 1.36
CA VAL A 75 0.58 9.74 1.33
C VAL A 75 0.00 10.04 -0.05
N PRO A 76 -1.06 10.88 -0.16
CA PRO A 76 -1.65 11.26 -1.43
C PRO A 76 -0.62 11.79 -2.44
N LEU A 77 -0.56 11.19 -3.64
CA LEU A 77 0.30 11.65 -4.74
C LEU A 77 -0.36 12.79 -5.52
N LEU A 78 -0.74 13.83 -4.79
CA LEU A 78 -1.33 15.06 -5.31
C LEU A 78 -0.43 16.25 -4.98
N GLY A 79 -0.72 17.42 -5.56
CA GLY A 79 -0.05 18.66 -5.23
C GLY A 79 1.48 18.55 -5.16
N GLU A 80 2.08 18.96 -4.04
CA GLU A 80 3.52 18.94 -3.84
C GLU A 80 4.12 17.53 -3.79
N ASN A 81 3.43 16.56 -3.20
CA ASN A 81 3.89 15.17 -3.18
C ASN A 81 4.07 14.63 -4.59
N ARG A 82 3.13 14.94 -5.50
CA ARG A 82 3.24 14.52 -6.91
C ARG A 82 4.44 15.16 -7.60
N VAL A 83 4.70 16.43 -7.33
CA VAL A 83 5.88 17.15 -7.88
C VAL A 83 7.17 16.53 -7.36
N ILE A 84 7.26 16.26 -6.05
CA ILE A 84 8.42 15.60 -5.44
C ILE A 84 8.66 14.25 -6.10
N VAL A 85 7.63 13.42 -6.23
CA VAL A 85 7.75 12.07 -6.80
C VAL A 85 8.07 12.12 -8.30
N ASP A 86 7.42 12.96 -9.10
CA ASP A 86 7.73 13.12 -10.54
C ASP A 86 9.21 13.49 -10.76
N LYS A 87 9.71 14.48 -10.02
CA LYS A 87 11.10 14.94 -10.15
C LYS A 87 12.10 13.92 -9.59
N GLY A 88 11.77 13.31 -8.46
CA GLY A 88 12.66 12.35 -7.83
C GLY A 88 12.76 11.03 -8.59
N LEU A 89 11.70 10.53 -9.19
CA LEU A 89 11.76 9.35 -10.05
C LEU A 89 12.74 9.54 -11.23
N LYS A 90 12.79 10.73 -11.82
CA LYS A 90 13.74 11.06 -12.90
C LYS A 90 15.19 11.02 -12.43
N ILE A 91 15.46 11.45 -11.19
CA ILE A 91 16.80 11.39 -10.58
C ILE A 91 17.14 9.96 -10.17
N LEU A 92 16.17 9.23 -9.61
CA LEU A 92 16.32 7.84 -9.18
C LEU A 92 16.51 6.87 -10.34
N HIS A 93 16.16 7.25 -11.57
CA HIS A 93 16.47 6.45 -12.77
C HIS A 93 17.99 6.27 -12.98
N ASN A 94 18.80 7.22 -12.52
CA ASN A 94 20.27 7.13 -12.47
C ASN A 94 20.77 7.66 -11.12
N PRO A 95 20.66 6.87 -10.04
CA PRO A 95 20.88 7.33 -8.68
C PRO A 95 22.36 7.66 -8.44
N LYS A 96 22.63 8.86 -7.97
CA LYS A 96 23.98 9.33 -7.62
C LYS A 96 24.41 8.84 -6.23
N ARG A 97 23.44 8.62 -5.32
CA ARG A 97 23.74 8.11 -3.97
C ARG A 97 24.10 6.66 -4.02
N ILE A 98 25.28 6.33 -3.51
CA ILE A 98 25.83 4.98 -3.48
C ILE A 98 24.87 4.02 -2.77
N GLY A 99 24.31 4.41 -1.63
CA GLY A 99 23.39 3.57 -0.87
C GLY A 99 22.08 3.30 -1.60
N ILE A 100 21.52 4.29 -2.32
CA ILE A 100 20.31 4.08 -3.14
C ILE A 100 20.61 3.13 -4.30
N ARG A 101 21.75 3.30 -4.97
CA ARG A 101 22.16 2.39 -6.04
C ARG A 101 22.32 0.96 -5.53
N ALA A 102 22.97 0.78 -4.38
CA ALA A 102 23.19 -0.53 -3.77
C ALA A 102 21.87 -1.24 -3.42
N ILE A 103 20.89 -0.54 -2.82
CA ILE A 103 19.61 -1.17 -2.49
C ILE A 103 18.78 -1.49 -3.75
N MET A 104 18.87 -0.67 -4.81
CA MET A 104 18.21 -0.95 -6.09
C MET A 104 18.86 -2.14 -6.81
N GLU A 105 20.18 -2.29 -6.73
CA GLU A 105 20.91 -3.44 -7.26
C GLU A 105 20.48 -4.73 -6.55
N VAL A 106 20.52 -4.75 -5.22
CA VAL A 106 20.10 -5.90 -4.40
C VAL A 106 18.62 -6.23 -4.61
N ALA A 107 17.77 -5.22 -4.82
CA ALA A 107 16.35 -5.41 -5.15
C ALA A 107 16.13 -5.90 -6.60
N GLY A 108 17.16 -5.90 -7.46
CA GLY A 108 17.06 -6.31 -8.87
C GLY A 108 16.24 -5.35 -9.74
N VAL A 109 16.24 -4.05 -9.41
CA VAL A 109 15.46 -3.02 -10.12
C VAL A 109 16.29 -1.90 -10.72
N LEU A 110 17.62 -1.93 -10.56
CA LEU A 110 18.50 -0.84 -11.02
C LEU A 110 18.41 -0.58 -12.53
N ASP A 111 18.31 -1.63 -13.34
CA ASP A 111 18.26 -1.54 -14.81
C ASP A 111 16.84 -1.67 -15.37
N LYS A 112 15.82 -1.52 -14.51
CA LYS A 112 14.42 -1.63 -14.92
C LYS A 112 13.74 -0.27 -14.95
N PRO A 113 12.66 -0.10 -15.74
CA PRO A 113 11.82 1.09 -15.64
C PRO A 113 11.37 1.33 -14.21
N LEU A 114 11.69 2.51 -13.68
CA LEU A 114 11.39 2.88 -12.30
C LEU A 114 10.10 3.71 -12.25
N ASN A 115 9.16 3.27 -11.46
CA ASN A 115 7.93 4.00 -11.16
C ASN A 115 7.63 3.96 -9.65
N ALA A 116 6.59 4.66 -9.20
CA ALA A 116 6.22 4.71 -7.79
C ALA A 116 5.93 3.30 -7.23
N SER A 117 5.30 2.43 -8.02
CA SER A 117 5.00 1.05 -7.63
C SER A 117 6.27 0.22 -7.39
N THR A 118 7.30 0.38 -8.24
CA THR A 118 8.60 -0.28 -8.04
C THR A 118 9.24 0.14 -6.71
N ILE A 119 9.18 1.42 -6.36
CA ILE A 119 9.68 1.89 -5.08
C ILE A 119 8.83 1.33 -3.93
N ALA A 120 7.52 1.43 -4.01
CA ALA A 120 6.60 1.00 -2.95
C ALA A 120 6.72 -0.50 -2.61
N PHE A 121 6.93 -1.35 -3.63
CA PHE A 121 6.90 -2.81 -3.45
C PHE A 121 8.29 -3.48 -3.49
N SER A 122 9.33 -2.79 -3.98
CA SER A 122 10.68 -3.37 -4.04
C SER A 122 11.69 -2.68 -3.13
N ILE A 123 11.68 -1.35 -3.03
CA ILE A 123 12.70 -0.61 -2.28
C ILE A 123 12.20 -0.28 -0.86
N ALA A 124 11.04 0.34 -0.73
CA ALA A 124 10.48 0.75 0.55
C ALA A 124 10.34 -0.39 1.57
N PRO A 125 9.91 -1.63 1.20
CA PRO A 125 9.84 -2.73 2.15
C PRO A 125 11.18 -3.12 2.77
N ARG A 126 12.29 -3.01 2.02
CA ARG A 126 13.64 -3.28 2.51
C ARG A 126 14.09 -2.22 3.51
N LEU A 127 13.88 -0.95 3.20
CA LEU A 127 14.19 0.15 4.12
C LEU A 127 13.33 0.08 5.40
N ASN A 128 12.04 -0.26 5.25
CA ASN A 128 11.10 -0.35 6.37
C ASN A 128 11.32 -1.59 7.26
N ALA A 129 11.93 -2.67 6.73
CA ALA A 129 12.20 -3.89 7.50
C ALA A 129 13.11 -3.61 8.70
N ALA A 130 14.11 -2.75 8.55
CA ALA A 130 14.99 -2.32 9.64
C ALA A 130 14.21 -1.76 10.84
N GLY A 131 13.18 -0.97 10.62
CA GLY A 131 12.35 -0.41 11.70
C GLY A 131 11.32 -1.39 12.29
N ARG A 132 11.15 -2.58 11.68
CA ARG A 132 10.20 -3.61 12.15
C ARG A 132 10.86 -4.73 12.93
N LEU A 133 12.02 -5.21 12.47
CA LEU A 133 12.74 -6.36 13.03
C LEU A 133 14.08 -5.96 13.68
N GLY A 134 14.66 -4.82 13.28
CA GLY A 134 15.97 -4.36 13.69
C GLY A 134 16.01 -2.89 14.07
N SER A 135 17.06 -2.20 13.65
CA SER A 135 17.28 -0.77 13.91
C SER A 135 17.18 0.06 12.63
N ALA A 136 16.36 1.09 12.64
CA ALA A 136 16.27 2.07 11.55
C ALA A 136 17.63 2.75 11.24
N ALA A 137 18.59 2.70 12.17
CA ALA A 137 19.93 3.23 11.96
C ALA A 137 20.65 2.61 10.75
N THR A 138 20.43 1.31 10.48
CA THR A 138 20.99 0.61 9.32
C THR A 138 20.55 1.27 8.00
N ALA A 139 19.26 1.58 7.87
CA ALA A 139 18.73 2.25 6.68
C ALA A 139 19.25 3.69 6.55
N VAL A 140 19.38 4.41 7.67
CA VAL A 140 19.97 5.77 7.69
C VAL A 140 21.44 5.71 7.27
N GLU A 141 22.24 4.79 7.82
CA GLU A 141 23.64 4.61 7.45
C GLU A 141 23.78 4.30 5.95
N LEU A 142 22.95 3.41 5.41
CA LEU A 142 22.94 3.10 3.97
C LEU A 142 22.73 4.37 3.13
N LEU A 143 21.79 5.22 3.49
CA LEU A 143 21.48 6.44 2.72
C LEU A 143 22.56 7.52 2.85
N LEU A 144 23.40 7.47 3.89
CA LEU A 144 24.44 8.47 4.17
C LEU A 144 25.85 8.05 3.75
N THR A 145 26.11 6.75 3.62
CA THR A 145 27.47 6.26 3.32
C THR A 145 27.94 6.68 1.94
N ASN A 146 29.26 6.98 1.86
CA ASN A 146 29.99 7.23 0.62
C ASN A 146 30.93 6.08 0.25
N ASP A 147 30.90 4.97 0.99
CA ASP A 147 31.70 3.76 0.76
C ASP A 147 30.87 2.71 0.03
N GLU A 148 31.30 2.30 -1.15
CA GLU A 148 30.59 1.30 -1.99
C GLU A 148 30.51 -0.07 -1.33
N SER A 149 31.60 -0.50 -0.65
CA SER A 149 31.64 -1.80 0.03
C SER A 149 30.66 -1.81 1.20
N ARG A 150 30.66 -0.74 2.01
CA ARG A 150 29.74 -0.58 3.14
C ARG A 150 28.30 -0.46 2.69
N ALA A 151 28.02 0.28 1.62
CA ALA A 151 26.67 0.37 1.05
C ALA A 151 26.13 -1.00 0.61
N ARG A 152 26.96 -1.81 -0.03
CA ARG A 152 26.59 -3.15 -0.45
C ARG A 152 26.31 -4.07 0.74
N GLU A 153 27.15 -4.03 1.77
CA GLU A 153 26.95 -4.78 3.02
C GLU A 153 25.61 -4.43 3.66
N LEU A 154 25.33 -3.12 3.85
CA LEU A 154 24.09 -2.62 4.46
C LEU A 154 22.85 -2.95 3.62
N ALA A 155 22.95 -2.86 2.29
CA ALA A 155 21.85 -3.22 1.40
C ALA A 155 21.50 -4.72 1.46
N LEU A 156 22.51 -5.60 1.54
CA LEU A 156 22.31 -7.03 1.73
C LEU A 156 21.71 -7.36 3.10
N LEU A 157 22.14 -6.66 4.15
CA LEU A 157 21.55 -6.81 5.49
C LEU A 157 20.06 -6.46 5.48
N LEU A 158 19.68 -5.31 4.90
CA LEU A 158 18.28 -4.88 4.78
C LEU A 158 17.44 -5.86 3.92
N ASP A 159 18.01 -6.45 2.88
CA ASP A 159 17.33 -7.49 2.09
C ASP A 159 17.11 -8.77 2.90
N THR A 160 18.07 -9.15 3.73
CA THR A 160 17.94 -10.29 4.65
C THR A 160 16.82 -10.05 5.67
N GLU A 161 16.85 -8.91 6.36
CA GLU A 161 15.78 -8.52 7.30
C GLU A 161 14.40 -8.48 6.62
N ASN A 162 14.32 -8.00 5.38
CA ASN A 162 13.06 -8.00 4.63
C ASN A 162 12.59 -9.43 4.28
N LYS A 163 13.50 -10.36 3.96
CA LYS A 163 13.17 -11.78 3.74
C LYS A 163 12.67 -12.45 5.02
N GLU A 164 13.32 -12.20 6.16
CA GLU A 164 12.89 -12.68 7.47
C GLU A 164 11.50 -12.13 7.83
N ARG A 165 11.27 -10.84 7.61
CA ARG A 165 9.94 -10.25 7.78
C ARG A 165 8.88 -10.94 6.91
N GLN A 166 9.19 -11.20 5.63
CA GLN A 166 8.28 -11.90 4.72
C GLN A 166 8.00 -13.34 5.17
N GLN A 167 9.00 -14.02 5.72
CA GLN A 167 8.80 -15.37 6.27
C GLN A 167 7.90 -15.34 7.50
N THR A 168 8.16 -14.44 8.44
CA THR A 168 7.31 -14.21 9.61
C THR A 168 5.88 -13.83 9.22
N GLU A 169 5.71 -12.98 8.19
CA GLU A 169 4.40 -12.61 7.65
C GLU A 169 3.63 -13.82 7.13
N ARG A 170 4.31 -14.70 6.37
CA ARG A 170 3.68 -15.94 5.86
C ARG A 170 3.25 -16.85 7.00
N GLN A 171 4.13 -17.08 7.98
CA GLN A 171 3.81 -17.91 9.13
C GLN A 171 2.58 -17.39 9.89
N ILE A 172 2.54 -16.09 10.24
CA ILE A 172 1.41 -15.49 10.95
C ILE A 172 0.13 -15.57 10.09
N PHE A 173 0.24 -15.39 8.77
CA PHE A 173 -0.89 -15.49 7.86
C PHE A 173 -1.47 -16.90 7.82
N ASP A 174 -0.62 -17.92 7.72
CA ASP A 174 -1.05 -19.33 7.69
C ASP A 174 -1.68 -19.74 9.03
N GLU A 175 -1.08 -19.36 10.17
CA GLU A 175 -1.67 -19.57 11.50
C GLU A 175 -3.02 -18.85 11.67
N ALA A 176 -3.15 -17.64 11.14
CA ALA A 176 -4.42 -16.89 11.16
C ALA A 176 -5.50 -17.59 10.34
N LEU A 177 -5.17 -18.14 9.16
CA LEU A 177 -6.11 -18.94 8.36
C LEU A 177 -6.55 -20.20 9.08
N GLU A 178 -5.64 -20.86 9.82
CA GLU A 178 -6.01 -22.01 10.66
C GLU A 178 -6.99 -21.64 11.79
N LEU A 179 -6.78 -20.49 12.42
CA LEU A 179 -7.70 -19.98 13.46
C LEU A 179 -9.07 -19.67 12.86
N ILE A 180 -9.12 -19.05 11.70
CA ILE A 180 -10.35 -18.78 10.95
C ILE A 180 -11.09 -20.09 10.62
N ALA A 181 -10.39 -21.08 10.10
CA ALA A 181 -10.98 -22.37 9.73
C ALA A 181 -11.54 -23.16 10.91
N LYS A 182 -11.02 -22.91 12.12
CA LYS A 182 -11.50 -23.52 13.38
C LYS A 182 -12.68 -22.77 13.99
N ASP A 183 -13.03 -21.59 13.52
CA ASP A 183 -14.13 -20.78 14.07
C ASP A 183 -15.47 -21.08 13.36
N PRO A 184 -16.39 -21.83 13.99
CA PRO A 184 -17.67 -22.20 13.36
C PRO A 184 -18.61 -21.00 13.16
N ASN A 185 -18.32 -19.86 13.78
CA ASN A 185 -19.11 -18.64 13.65
C ASN A 185 -18.45 -17.56 12.77
N PHE A 186 -17.35 -17.90 12.10
CA PHE A 186 -16.58 -16.93 11.30
C PHE A 186 -17.44 -16.17 10.28
N GLU A 187 -18.30 -16.89 9.56
CA GLU A 187 -19.18 -16.30 8.53
C GLU A 187 -20.14 -15.24 9.11
N LYS A 188 -20.57 -15.42 10.35
CA LYS A 188 -21.51 -14.51 11.04
C LYS A 188 -20.82 -13.25 11.58
N LYS A 189 -19.50 -13.27 11.72
CA LYS A 189 -18.73 -12.15 12.24
C LYS A 189 -18.45 -11.14 11.12
N LYS A 190 -18.74 -9.87 11.36
CA LYS A 190 -18.43 -8.78 10.45
C LYS A 190 -17.02 -8.21 10.66
N VAL A 191 -16.44 -8.40 11.86
CA VAL A 191 -15.06 -8.02 12.19
C VAL A 191 -14.27 -9.26 12.56
N ILE A 192 -13.14 -9.46 11.89
CA ILE A 192 -12.17 -10.51 12.21
C ILE A 192 -11.32 -10.01 13.39
N VAL A 193 -11.35 -10.71 14.49
CA VAL A 193 -10.43 -10.47 15.62
C VAL A 193 -9.76 -11.79 15.97
N LEU A 194 -8.44 -11.86 15.81
CA LEU A 194 -7.65 -13.04 16.13
C LEU A 194 -6.55 -12.66 17.11
N ALA A 195 -6.33 -13.49 18.11
CA ALA A 195 -5.28 -13.32 19.11
C ALA A 195 -4.43 -14.58 19.19
N GLN A 196 -3.11 -14.41 19.19
CA GLN A 196 -2.16 -15.50 19.31
C GLN A 196 -0.95 -15.05 20.11
N GLU A 197 -0.41 -15.96 20.89
CA GLU A 197 0.79 -15.72 21.67
C GLU A 197 2.01 -15.59 20.76
N ASN A 198 2.90 -14.64 21.08
CA ASN A 198 4.20 -14.46 20.42
C ASN A 198 4.17 -14.08 18.91
N TRP A 199 3.04 -13.68 18.34
CA TRP A 199 3.07 -13.07 17.02
C TRP A 199 3.92 -11.80 17.01
N HIS A 200 4.67 -11.58 15.95
CA HIS A 200 5.56 -10.42 15.89
C HIS A 200 4.77 -9.12 15.72
N GLN A 201 4.80 -8.24 16.73
CA GLN A 201 4.01 -6.98 16.75
C GLN A 201 4.26 -6.05 15.58
N GLY A 202 5.50 -6.01 15.03
CA GLY A 202 5.84 -5.22 13.84
C GLY A 202 5.29 -5.79 12.52
N VAL A 203 4.74 -7.02 12.53
CA VAL A 203 4.28 -7.74 11.33
C VAL A 203 2.77 -7.95 11.30
N ILE A 204 2.11 -8.09 12.45
CA ILE A 204 0.64 -8.36 12.52
C ILE A 204 -0.19 -7.35 11.73
N GLY A 205 0.21 -6.07 11.65
CA GLY A 205 -0.52 -5.06 10.88
C GLY A 205 -0.47 -5.30 9.35
N ILE A 206 0.58 -5.96 8.85
CA ILE A 206 0.68 -6.33 7.43
C ILE A 206 -0.26 -7.49 7.14
N VAL A 207 -0.26 -8.48 8.03
CA VAL A 207 -1.15 -9.65 7.92
C VAL A 207 -2.61 -9.24 8.08
N ALA A 208 -2.93 -8.31 9.00
CA ALA A 208 -4.27 -7.75 9.14
C ALA A 208 -4.76 -7.09 7.84
N SER A 209 -3.90 -6.36 7.11
CA SER A 209 -4.24 -5.83 5.78
C SER A 209 -4.58 -6.95 4.79
N ARG A 210 -3.74 -7.99 4.70
CA ARG A 210 -3.98 -9.11 3.77
C ARG A 210 -5.28 -9.86 4.05
N LEU A 211 -5.59 -10.10 5.31
CA LEU A 211 -6.85 -10.75 5.70
C LEU A 211 -8.06 -9.84 5.46
N CYS A 212 -7.91 -8.52 5.72
CA CYS A 212 -8.92 -7.52 5.43
C CYS A 212 -9.25 -7.50 3.93
N ASP A 213 -8.23 -7.51 3.06
CA ASP A 213 -8.40 -7.54 1.60
C ASP A 213 -9.01 -8.87 1.14
N MET A 214 -8.56 -10.01 1.71
CA MET A 214 -8.99 -11.35 1.32
C MET A 214 -10.45 -11.62 1.63
N TYR A 215 -10.90 -11.25 2.83
CA TYR A 215 -12.27 -11.51 3.30
C TYR A 215 -13.19 -10.32 3.14
N TYR A 216 -12.66 -9.17 2.75
CA TYR A 216 -13.34 -7.88 2.73
C TYR A 216 -14.11 -7.59 4.03
N LYS A 217 -13.43 -7.83 5.15
CA LYS A 217 -13.92 -7.58 6.52
C LYS A 217 -12.88 -6.76 7.30
N PRO A 218 -13.27 -5.83 8.18
CA PRO A 218 -12.34 -5.23 9.13
C PRO A 218 -11.62 -6.33 9.91
N CYS A 219 -10.30 -6.19 10.08
CA CYS A 219 -9.46 -7.23 10.67
C CYS A 219 -8.54 -6.64 11.74
N ILE A 220 -8.53 -7.25 12.92
CA ILE A 220 -7.66 -6.91 14.04
C ILE A 220 -6.87 -8.16 14.42
N LEU A 221 -5.55 -8.10 14.37
CA LEU A 221 -4.67 -9.14 14.86
C LEU A 221 -4.00 -8.68 16.15
N ILE A 222 -3.98 -9.54 17.13
CA ILE A 222 -3.48 -9.28 18.49
C ILE A 222 -2.36 -10.26 18.80
N SER A 223 -1.18 -9.74 19.09
CA SER A 223 -0.08 -10.48 19.71
C SER A 223 -0.13 -10.31 21.21
N HIS A 224 -0.11 -11.39 21.97
CA HIS A 224 -0.13 -11.27 23.43
C HIS A 224 1.07 -11.93 24.10
N THR A 225 1.44 -11.37 25.26
CA THR A 225 2.48 -11.89 26.13
C THR A 225 2.12 -11.50 27.57
N ASN A 226 2.25 -12.42 28.51
CA ASN A 226 1.98 -12.18 29.93
C ASN A 226 0.58 -11.59 30.22
N GLY A 227 -0.45 -12.01 29.47
CA GLY A 227 -1.83 -11.59 29.70
C GLY A 227 -2.22 -10.23 29.12
N VAL A 228 -1.29 -9.53 28.45
CA VAL A 228 -1.58 -8.28 27.73
C VAL A 228 -1.40 -8.49 26.23
N GLY A 229 -2.41 -8.10 25.46
CA GLY A 229 -2.40 -8.14 24.01
C GLY A 229 -2.15 -6.77 23.41
N LYS A 230 -1.29 -6.71 22.39
CA LYS A 230 -1.09 -5.55 21.52
C LYS A 230 -1.62 -5.85 20.13
N GLY A 231 -2.60 -5.07 19.69
CA GLY A 231 -3.31 -5.29 18.44
C GLY A 231 -2.98 -4.26 17.37
N SER A 232 -3.13 -4.70 16.13
CA SER A 232 -3.10 -3.84 14.95
C SER A 232 -4.28 -4.18 14.05
N GLY A 233 -5.11 -3.18 13.74
CA GLY A 233 -6.31 -3.32 12.94
C GLY A 233 -6.21 -2.64 11.58
N ARG A 234 -6.97 -3.18 10.63
CA ARG A 234 -7.22 -2.62 9.30
C ARG A 234 -8.69 -2.69 8.99
N SER A 235 -9.17 -1.76 8.18
CA SER A 235 -10.59 -1.63 7.89
C SER A 235 -10.89 -1.54 6.40
N ILE A 236 -12.16 -1.78 6.09
CA ILE A 236 -12.75 -1.64 4.75
C ILE A 236 -13.44 -0.27 4.61
N LYS A 237 -13.78 0.11 3.38
CA LYS A 237 -14.61 1.27 3.09
C LYS A 237 -15.96 1.14 3.83
N GLY A 238 -16.39 2.20 4.51
CA GLY A 238 -17.67 2.20 5.24
C GLY A 238 -17.56 1.83 6.73
N PHE A 239 -16.43 1.33 7.23
CA PHE A 239 -16.24 1.05 8.65
C PHE A 239 -15.10 1.87 9.25
N ASN A 240 -15.44 2.83 10.10
CA ASN A 240 -14.45 3.62 10.83
C ASN A 240 -13.93 2.83 12.03
N LEU A 241 -12.71 2.33 11.91
CA LEU A 241 -12.08 1.51 12.96
C LEU A 241 -11.83 2.31 14.25
N PHE A 242 -11.50 3.60 14.14
CA PHE A 242 -11.29 4.43 15.33
C PHE A 242 -12.58 4.62 16.14
N ASP A 243 -13.72 4.86 15.47
CA ASP A 243 -15.03 4.97 16.13
C ASP A 243 -15.43 3.64 16.77
N ALA A 244 -15.17 2.51 16.08
CA ALA A 244 -15.42 1.18 16.62
C ALA A 244 -14.61 0.89 17.89
N LEU A 245 -13.32 1.28 17.91
CA LEU A 245 -12.49 1.15 19.12
C LEU A 245 -12.93 2.11 20.23
N THR A 246 -13.40 3.31 19.89
CA THR A 246 -13.98 4.26 20.85
C THR A 246 -15.23 3.67 21.50
N HIS A 247 -16.10 3.01 20.70
CA HIS A 247 -17.27 2.29 21.25
C HIS A 247 -16.87 1.18 22.25
N CYS A 248 -15.72 0.53 21.99
CA CYS A 248 -15.18 -0.55 22.81
C CYS A 248 -14.19 -0.07 23.90
N GLU A 249 -14.11 1.21 24.24
CA GLU A 249 -13.09 1.78 25.13
C GLU A 249 -13.02 1.08 26.51
N LYS A 250 -14.17 0.58 27.02
CA LYS A 250 -14.25 -0.10 28.33
C LYS A 250 -13.54 -1.45 28.36
N GLN A 251 -13.34 -2.08 27.22
CA GLN A 251 -12.66 -3.37 27.06
C GLN A 251 -11.17 -3.20 26.72
N LEU A 252 -10.72 -1.96 26.49
CA LEU A 252 -9.36 -1.66 26.03
C LEU A 252 -8.55 -0.96 27.11
N ILE A 253 -7.24 -1.19 27.15
CA ILE A 253 -6.30 -0.45 27.98
C ILE A 253 -6.06 0.93 27.36
N ASP A 254 -5.77 0.94 26.07
CA ASP A 254 -5.60 2.13 25.25
C ASP A 254 -5.77 1.77 23.76
N PHE A 255 -6.00 2.78 22.94
CA PHE A 255 -6.06 2.65 21.50
C PHE A 255 -5.75 3.98 20.82
N GLY A 256 -5.43 3.91 19.52
CA GLY A 256 -5.18 5.10 18.71
C GLY A 256 -5.06 4.75 17.23
N GLY A 257 -5.29 5.73 16.37
CA GLY A 257 -5.20 5.54 14.93
C GLY A 257 -6.19 6.40 14.15
N HIS A 258 -6.62 5.87 13.01
CA HIS A 258 -7.51 6.53 12.04
C HIS A 258 -8.61 5.57 11.59
N ALA A 259 -9.51 6.04 10.74
CA ALA A 259 -10.64 5.26 10.22
C ALA A 259 -10.22 3.92 9.59
N VAL A 260 -9.10 3.88 8.87
CA VAL A 260 -8.68 2.69 8.10
C VAL A 260 -7.62 1.82 8.79
N ALA A 261 -6.94 2.36 9.80
CA ALA A 261 -5.87 1.64 10.52
C ALA A 261 -5.75 2.15 11.95
N ALA A 262 -5.69 1.24 12.92
CA ALA A 262 -5.55 1.58 14.33
C ALA A 262 -4.73 0.53 15.09
N GLY A 263 -4.14 0.96 16.20
CA GLY A 263 -3.50 0.12 17.18
C GLY A 263 -4.30 0.10 18.48
N LEU A 264 -4.17 -0.95 19.26
CA LEU A 264 -4.83 -1.09 20.55
C LEU A 264 -4.00 -1.95 21.53
N ASN A 265 -4.26 -1.77 22.82
CA ASN A 265 -3.83 -2.69 23.87
C ASN A 265 -5.06 -3.19 24.63
N VAL A 266 -5.08 -4.49 24.98
CA VAL A 266 -6.22 -5.15 25.62
C VAL A 266 -5.72 -6.18 26.64
N ASN A 267 -6.40 -6.33 27.79
CA ASN A 267 -6.15 -7.47 28.67
C ASN A 267 -6.74 -8.73 28.04
N MET A 268 -6.03 -9.85 28.08
CA MET A 268 -6.53 -11.11 27.52
C MET A 268 -7.74 -11.65 28.26
N SER A 269 -7.99 -11.22 29.50
CA SER A 269 -9.25 -11.48 30.22
C SER A 269 -10.47 -10.81 29.60
N ASP A 270 -10.28 -9.71 28.86
CA ASP A 270 -11.35 -8.91 28.29
C ASP A 270 -11.56 -9.20 26.79
N ILE A 271 -10.74 -10.08 26.20
CA ILE A 271 -10.73 -10.33 24.75
C ILE A 271 -12.07 -10.80 24.20
N ASP A 272 -12.74 -11.74 24.88
CA ASP A 272 -14.03 -12.27 24.43
C ASP A 272 -15.14 -11.19 24.49
N SER A 273 -15.07 -10.33 25.52
CA SER A 273 -15.98 -9.19 25.65
C SER A 273 -15.73 -8.16 24.55
N PHE A 274 -14.46 -7.89 24.23
CA PHE A 274 -14.07 -7.01 23.13
C PHE A 274 -14.55 -7.55 21.78
N ILE A 275 -14.32 -8.84 21.48
CA ILE A 275 -14.77 -9.48 20.21
C ILE A 275 -16.28 -9.36 20.07
N LYS A 276 -17.02 -9.59 21.15
CA LYS A 276 -18.48 -9.49 21.14
C LYS A 276 -18.96 -8.06 20.87
N GLU A 277 -18.38 -7.09 21.57
CA GLU A 277 -18.83 -5.70 21.50
C GLU A 277 -18.50 -5.05 20.15
N ILE A 278 -17.29 -5.30 19.60
CA ILE A 278 -16.92 -4.75 18.29
C ILE A 278 -17.75 -5.35 17.16
N ASN A 279 -18.11 -6.64 17.23
CA ASN A 279 -19.00 -7.26 16.24
C ASN A 279 -20.43 -6.75 16.37
N LYS A 280 -20.92 -6.53 17.59
CA LYS A 280 -22.23 -5.90 17.82
C LYS A 280 -22.26 -4.49 17.23
N TYR A 281 -21.26 -3.66 17.45
CA TYR A 281 -21.14 -2.35 16.82
C TYR A 281 -21.13 -2.46 15.29
N ALA A 282 -20.38 -3.42 14.74
CA ALA A 282 -20.35 -3.64 13.30
C ALA A 282 -21.72 -4.07 12.74
N ASP A 283 -22.52 -4.83 13.50
CA ASP A 283 -23.88 -5.19 13.08
C ASP A 283 -24.82 -3.97 13.01
N GLU A 284 -24.57 -2.96 13.84
CA GLU A 284 -25.34 -1.71 13.85
C GLU A 284 -24.98 -0.77 12.70
N VAL A 285 -23.70 -0.76 12.27
CA VAL A 285 -23.19 0.25 11.31
C VAL A 285 -22.94 -0.29 9.90
N LEU A 286 -22.67 -1.60 9.72
CA LEU A 286 -22.42 -2.21 8.42
C LEU A 286 -23.66 -2.94 7.92
N THR A 287 -24.04 -2.64 6.68
CA THR A 287 -25.02 -3.43 5.93
C THR A 287 -24.36 -4.58 5.18
N GLU A 288 -25.13 -5.55 4.69
CA GLU A 288 -24.57 -6.61 3.80
C GLU A 288 -23.94 -6.03 2.54
N GLN A 289 -24.45 -4.89 2.06
CA GLN A 289 -23.96 -4.23 0.86
C GLN A 289 -22.57 -3.60 1.07
N ASP A 290 -22.26 -3.12 2.29
CA ASP A 290 -20.96 -2.59 2.67
C ASP A 290 -19.88 -3.69 2.75
N MET A 291 -20.30 -4.95 2.86
CA MET A 291 -19.41 -6.13 2.92
C MET A 291 -19.10 -6.72 1.53
N ILE A 292 -19.61 -6.10 0.46
CA ILE A 292 -19.35 -6.53 -0.91
C ILE A 292 -18.27 -5.64 -1.51
N PRO A 293 -17.11 -6.20 -1.93
CA PRO A 293 -16.08 -5.42 -2.58
C PRO A 293 -16.61 -4.81 -3.89
N THR A 294 -16.33 -3.54 -4.10
CA THR A 294 -16.72 -2.82 -5.30
C THR A 294 -15.51 -2.30 -6.05
N VAL A 295 -15.59 -2.26 -7.37
CA VAL A 295 -14.61 -1.64 -8.25
C VAL A 295 -15.20 -0.35 -8.79
N ASP A 296 -14.65 0.79 -8.40
CA ASP A 296 -15.04 2.09 -8.94
C ASP A 296 -14.51 2.21 -10.39
N ILE A 297 -15.40 2.53 -11.31
CA ILE A 297 -15.08 2.64 -12.74
C ILE A 297 -15.10 4.11 -13.13
N ASP A 298 -13.94 4.62 -13.59
CA ASP A 298 -13.81 6.01 -14.01
C ASP A 298 -14.56 6.29 -15.31
N CYS A 299 -14.51 5.34 -16.28
CA CYS A 299 -15.16 5.53 -17.57
C CYS A 299 -15.42 4.20 -18.30
N PRO A 300 -16.59 4.01 -18.92
CA PRO A 300 -16.78 2.93 -19.87
C PRO A 300 -16.06 3.27 -21.20
N LEU A 301 -15.40 2.29 -21.79
CA LEU A 301 -14.70 2.43 -23.07
C LEU A 301 -15.32 1.55 -24.17
N SER A 302 -15.17 2.03 -25.42
CA SER A 302 -15.33 1.16 -26.58
C SER A 302 -14.02 0.40 -26.85
N GLU A 303 -14.11 -0.72 -27.55
CA GLU A 303 -12.93 -1.48 -27.98
C GLU A 303 -11.97 -0.61 -28.83
N ARG A 304 -12.50 0.33 -29.62
CA ARG A 304 -11.70 1.23 -30.46
C ARG A 304 -10.77 2.13 -29.66
N SER A 305 -11.11 2.39 -28.41
CA SER A 305 -10.29 3.20 -27.49
C SER A 305 -9.15 2.38 -26.84
N VAL A 306 -9.16 1.06 -26.99
CA VAL A 306 -8.09 0.19 -26.46
C VAL A 306 -6.94 0.16 -27.47
N THR A 307 -6.11 1.19 -27.44
CA THR A 307 -4.96 1.38 -28.34
C THR A 307 -3.68 1.67 -27.57
N LEU A 308 -2.53 1.38 -28.20
CA LEU A 308 -1.22 1.71 -27.64
C LEU A 308 -1.04 3.22 -27.45
N GLU A 309 -1.59 4.02 -28.36
CA GLU A 309 -1.56 5.48 -28.28
C GLU A 309 -2.27 5.97 -27.01
N ASN A 310 -3.48 5.49 -26.74
CA ASN A 310 -4.23 5.87 -25.54
C ASN A 310 -3.53 5.36 -24.26
N ALA A 311 -2.94 4.16 -24.27
CA ALA A 311 -2.15 3.69 -23.16
C ALA A 311 -0.95 4.62 -22.87
N LYS A 312 -0.26 5.10 -23.93
CA LYS A 312 0.81 6.11 -23.80
C LYS A 312 0.32 7.48 -23.33
N LEU A 313 -0.90 7.88 -23.68
CA LEU A 313 -1.48 9.12 -23.15
C LEU A 313 -1.79 9.01 -21.66
N LEU A 314 -2.28 7.86 -21.20
CA LEU A 314 -2.55 7.61 -19.78
C LEU A 314 -1.28 7.65 -18.93
N SER A 315 -0.13 7.24 -19.47
CA SER A 315 1.13 7.32 -18.71
C SER A 315 1.55 8.77 -18.37
N LYS A 316 0.99 9.78 -19.04
CA LYS A 316 1.21 11.19 -18.67
C LYS A 316 0.54 11.59 -17.35
N LEU A 317 -0.38 10.77 -16.84
CA LEU A 317 -1.01 10.96 -15.53
C LEU A 317 -0.12 10.47 -14.36
N GLU A 318 0.97 9.74 -14.65
CA GLU A 318 1.95 9.32 -13.66
C GLU A 318 2.60 10.50 -12.91
N PRO A 319 3.12 10.26 -11.70
CA PRO A 319 3.18 8.99 -10.95
C PRO A 319 1.85 8.60 -10.33
N PHE A 320 1.47 7.32 -10.50
CA PHE A 320 0.28 6.76 -9.86
C PHE A 320 0.57 6.35 -8.42
N GLY A 321 -0.45 6.45 -7.56
CA GLY A 321 -0.40 6.08 -6.15
C GLY A 321 -1.66 6.54 -5.41
N MET A 322 -1.58 6.68 -4.09
CA MET A 322 -2.71 7.10 -3.27
C MET A 322 -3.34 8.40 -3.79
N ASN A 323 -4.66 8.42 -3.97
CA ASN A 323 -5.48 9.51 -4.50
C ASN A 323 -5.11 9.99 -5.92
N ASN A 324 -4.20 9.31 -6.59
CA ASN A 324 -3.93 9.43 -8.02
C ASN A 324 -3.76 8.03 -8.60
N GLU A 325 -4.79 7.22 -8.45
CA GLU A 325 -4.82 5.83 -8.90
C GLU A 325 -4.80 5.77 -10.43
N LYS A 326 -4.28 4.66 -10.95
CA LYS A 326 -4.36 4.38 -12.38
C LYS A 326 -5.83 4.17 -12.76
N PRO A 327 -6.34 4.89 -13.77
CA PRO A 327 -7.77 4.83 -14.13
C PRO A 327 -8.25 3.41 -14.42
N VAL A 328 -9.45 3.09 -13.93
CA VAL A 328 -10.16 1.84 -14.17
C VAL A 328 -11.27 2.06 -15.18
N PHE A 329 -11.25 1.28 -16.22
CA PHE A 329 -12.21 1.34 -17.31
C PHE A 329 -13.10 0.11 -17.31
N ALA A 330 -14.28 0.22 -17.94
CA ALA A 330 -15.15 -0.91 -18.21
C ALA A 330 -15.30 -1.15 -19.72
N LEU A 331 -15.31 -2.43 -20.12
CA LEU A 331 -15.70 -2.86 -21.44
C LEU A 331 -16.81 -3.91 -21.30
N ALA A 332 -18.00 -3.58 -21.82
CA ALA A 332 -19.16 -4.45 -21.74
C ALA A 332 -19.29 -5.33 -22.98
N HIS A 333 -19.91 -6.51 -22.81
CA HIS A 333 -20.33 -7.42 -23.89
C HIS A 333 -19.18 -7.83 -24.81
N ALA A 334 -18.04 -8.21 -24.26
CA ALA A 334 -16.96 -8.83 -25.00
C ALA A 334 -17.10 -10.35 -24.98
N GLN A 335 -16.78 -11.03 -26.07
CA GLN A 335 -16.83 -12.48 -26.15
C GLN A 335 -15.47 -13.09 -25.79
N VAL A 336 -15.45 -14.11 -24.96
CA VAL A 336 -14.25 -14.85 -24.58
C VAL A 336 -13.78 -15.72 -25.75
N MET A 337 -12.60 -15.42 -26.27
CA MET A 337 -11.94 -16.27 -27.30
C MET A 337 -11.10 -17.37 -26.68
N ASN A 338 -10.36 -17.04 -25.62
CA ASN A 338 -9.50 -17.99 -24.93
C ASN A 338 -9.35 -17.55 -23.48
N ILE A 339 -9.32 -18.52 -22.58
CA ILE A 339 -9.10 -18.32 -21.15
C ILE A 339 -8.19 -19.43 -20.63
N ALA A 340 -7.22 -19.10 -19.82
CA ALA A 340 -6.33 -20.06 -19.19
C ALA A 340 -5.74 -19.52 -17.89
N PRO A 341 -5.69 -20.33 -16.84
CA PRO A 341 -4.89 -20.01 -15.68
C PRO A 341 -3.40 -20.07 -16.04
N VAL A 342 -2.60 -19.18 -15.47
CA VAL A 342 -1.17 -19.05 -15.76
C VAL A 342 -0.38 -18.70 -14.50
N GLY A 343 0.96 -18.81 -14.58
CA GLY A 343 1.87 -18.54 -13.47
C GLY A 343 2.05 -19.73 -12.53
N ALA A 344 2.88 -19.56 -11.49
CA ALA A 344 3.05 -20.57 -10.46
C ALA A 344 1.70 -20.84 -9.78
N ASP A 345 1.38 -22.12 -9.58
CA ASP A 345 0.15 -22.59 -8.94
C ASP A 345 -1.15 -22.09 -9.63
N ASN A 346 -1.10 -21.75 -10.93
CA ASN A 346 -2.26 -21.26 -11.69
C ASN A 346 -2.95 -20.02 -11.07
N LYS A 347 -2.20 -19.19 -10.37
CA LYS A 347 -2.75 -18.05 -9.61
C LYS A 347 -3.27 -16.89 -10.45
N HIS A 348 -2.84 -16.78 -11.71
CA HIS A 348 -3.22 -15.67 -12.57
C HIS A 348 -4.08 -16.13 -13.72
N LEU A 349 -4.83 -15.21 -14.31
CA LEU A 349 -5.70 -15.46 -15.45
C LEU A 349 -5.16 -14.80 -16.71
N ARG A 350 -4.91 -15.56 -17.75
CA ARG A 350 -4.73 -15.04 -19.11
C ARG A 350 -6.04 -15.15 -19.86
N LEU A 351 -6.55 -14.01 -20.31
CA LEU A 351 -7.81 -13.91 -21.03
C LEU A 351 -7.59 -13.22 -22.37
N ARG A 352 -8.17 -13.77 -23.43
CA ARG A 352 -8.28 -13.13 -24.73
C ARG A 352 -9.75 -12.96 -25.07
N ILE A 353 -10.17 -11.75 -25.36
CA ILE A 353 -11.54 -11.40 -25.70
C ILE A 353 -11.61 -10.82 -27.11
N VAL A 354 -12.77 -10.88 -27.71
CA VAL A 354 -13.07 -10.22 -28.99
C VAL A 354 -14.32 -9.37 -28.86
N LYS A 355 -14.28 -8.18 -29.46
CA LYS A 355 -15.43 -7.31 -29.62
C LYS A 355 -15.32 -6.56 -30.95
N ASN A 356 -16.38 -6.58 -31.75
CA ASN A 356 -16.41 -5.94 -33.08
C ASN A 356 -15.17 -6.25 -33.93
N ASN A 357 -14.76 -7.53 -34.00
CA ASN A 357 -13.57 -8.03 -34.70
C ASN A 357 -12.22 -7.55 -34.15
N GLN A 358 -12.19 -6.82 -33.05
CA GLN A 358 -10.95 -6.46 -32.38
C GLN A 358 -10.64 -7.47 -31.27
N THR A 359 -9.47 -8.10 -31.37
CA THR A 359 -8.95 -9.01 -30.34
C THR A 359 -8.13 -8.25 -29.32
N ILE A 360 -8.40 -8.48 -28.03
CA ILE A 360 -7.77 -7.79 -26.91
C ILE A 360 -7.20 -8.82 -25.94
N ASN A 361 -5.93 -8.61 -25.54
CA ASN A 361 -5.28 -9.45 -24.55
C ASN A 361 -5.43 -8.85 -23.15
N CYS A 362 -5.77 -9.70 -22.19
CA CYS A 362 -5.97 -9.34 -20.80
C CYS A 362 -5.15 -10.25 -19.89
N ILE A 363 -4.73 -9.74 -18.76
CA ILE A 363 -4.13 -10.49 -17.65
C ILE A 363 -4.83 -10.11 -16.34
N GLY A 364 -5.25 -11.10 -15.56
CA GLY A 364 -5.81 -10.93 -14.22
C GLY A 364 -4.86 -11.51 -13.18
N PHE A 365 -4.17 -10.68 -12.42
CA PHE A 365 -3.31 -11.14 -11.35
C PHE A 365 -4.15 -11.60 -10.15
N GLY A 366 -3.89 -12.81 -9.65
CA GLY A 366 -4.67 -13.40 -8.55
C GLY A 366 -6.05 -13.93 -8.96
N MET A 367 -6.39 -13.92 -10.25
CA MET A 367 -7.72 -14.26 -10.77
C MET A 367 -7.77 -15.64 -11.44
N GLY A 368 -6.86 -16.55 -11.10
CA GLY A 368 -6.80 -17.88 -11.74
C GLY A 368 -8.08 -18.70 -11.62
N GLU A 369 -8.77 -18.60 -10.49
CA GLU A 369 -10.03 -19.27 -10.20
C GLU A 369 -11.17 -18.92 -11.16
N PHE A 370 -11.15 -17.74 -11.79
CA PHE A 370 -12.17 -17.36 -12.77
C PHE A 370 -12.21 -18.29 -13.99
N ALA A 371 -11.14 -19.03 -14.26
CA ALA A 371 -11.12 -20.05 -15.32
C ALA A 371 -12.04 -21.25 -15.03
N GLU A 372 -12.52 -21.43 -13.79
CA GLU A 372 -13.48 -22.45 -13.42
C GLU A 372 -14.93 -22.06 -13.78
N PHE A 373 -15.20 -20.75 -13.85
CA PHE A 373 -16.56 -20.21 -14.01
C PHE A 373 -16.81 -19.54 -15.35
N ILE A 374 -15.74 -19.14 -16.06
CA ILE A 374 -15.80 -18.44 -17.33
C ILE A 374 -15.17 -19.33 -18.40
N HIS A 375 -15.84 -19.47 -19.53
CA HIS A 375 -15.46 -20.38 -20.59
C HIS A 375 -15.37 -19.67 -21.94
N GLN A 376 -14.68 -20.30 -22.88
CA GLN A 376 -14.66 -19.84 -24.28
C GLN A 376 -16.08 -19.75 -24.84
N GLY A 377 -16.40 -18.64 -25.50
CA GLY A 377 -17.73 -18.36 -26.04
C GLY A 377 -18.62 -17.53 -25.11
N ASP A 378 -18.31 -17.47 -23.82
CA ASP A 378 -19.06 -16.64 -22.88
C ASP A 378 -18.99 -15.15 -23.24
N THR A 379 -20.07 -14.43 -22.95
CA THR A 379 -20.10 -12.95 -23.02
C THR A 379 -19.81 -12.40 -21.63
N VAL A 380 -18.83 -11.50 -21.54
CA VAL A 380 -18.37 -10.92 -20.28
C VAL A 380 -18.35 -9.40 -20.30
N ASN A 381 -18.52 -8.81 -19.14
CA ASN A 381 -18.15 -7.44 -18.83
C ASN A 381 -16.86 -7.46 -18.03
N ILE A 382 -15.92 -6.60 -18.36
CA ILE A 382 -14.63 -6.51 -17.64
C ILE A 382 -14.39 -5.11 -17.10
N ALA A 383 -13.83 -5.04 -15.91
CA ALA A 383 -13.19 -3.84 -15.36
C ALA A 383 -11.66 -4.00 -15.48
N PHE A 384 -10.97 -2.97 -15.95
CA PHE A 384 -9.55 -3.09 -16.28
C PHE A 384 -8.80 -1.77 -16.23
N GLN A 385 -7.49 -1.86 -16.10
CA GLN A 385 -6.55 -0.77 -16.37
C GLN A 385 -5.82 -1.04 -17.70
N MET A 386 -5.57 -0.01 -18.50
CA MET A 386 -4.72 -0.15 -19.69
C MET A 386 -3.25 -0.07 -19.28
N ASP A 387 -2.44 -0.98 -19.83
CA ASP A 387 -1.00 -0.99 -19.63
C ASP A 387 -0.26 -1.25 -20.94
N ILE A 388 1.04 -0.99 -20.94
CA ILE A 388 1.91 -1.25 -22.08
C ILE A 388 2.75 -2.49 -21.76
N ASN A 389 2.55 -3.53 -22.52
CA ASN A 389 3.38 -4.73 -22.43
C ASN A 389 4.60 -4.58 -23.36
N HIS A 390 5.78 -4.69 -22.76
CA HIS A 390 7.07 -4.68 -23.47
C HIS A 390 7.57 -6.12 -23.59
N TYR A 391 7.53 -6.69 -24.77
CA TYR A 391 7.99 -8.04 -25.01
C TYR A 391 8.84 -8.11 -26.29
N GLN A 392 10.07 -8.61 -26.18
CA GLN A 392 11.03 -8.75 -27.29
C GLN A 392 11.19 -7.47 -28.15
N GLY A 393 11.24 -6.31 -27.48
CA GLY A 393 11.38 -5.01 -28.16
C GLY A 393 10.10 -4.44 -28.76
N ASN A 394 8.99 -5.17 -28.70
CA ASN A 394 7.68 -4.71 -29.17
C ASN A 394 6.84 -4.16 -28.03
N GLU A 395 6.12 -3.08 -28.28
CA GLU A 395 5.14 -2.50 -27.37
C GLU A 395 3.72 -2.86 -27.84
N THR A 396 2.93 -3.41 -26.94
CA THR A 396 1.51 -3.71 -27.21
C THR A 396 0.66 -3.27 -26.02
N VAL A 397 -0.61 -2.87 -26.28
CA VAL A 397 -1.55 -2.62 -25.21
C VAL A 397 -1.97 -3.94 -24.58
N GLN A 398 -1.99 -3.97 -23.26
CA GLN A 398 -2.50 -5.09 -22.46
C GLN A 398 -3.46 -4.56 -21.41
N LEU A 399 -4.56 -5.26 -21.20
CA LEU A 399 -5.52 -4.93 -20.13
C LEU A 399 -5.17 -5.72 -18.86
N ILE A 400 -4.99 -4.98 -17.77
CA ILE A 400 -4.85 -5.57 -16.43
C ILE A 400 -6.24 -5.63 -15.81
N LEU A 401 -6.79 -6.82 -15.70
CA LEU A 401 -8.14 -7.03 -15.14
C LEU A 401 -8.18 -6.65 -13.67
N LYS A 402 -9.27 -6.01 -13.27
CA LYS A 402 -9.66 -5.73 -11.89
C LYS A 402 -10.86 -6.57 -11.48
N ASP A 403 -11.76 -6.79 -12.41
CA ASP A 403 -12.92 -7.66 -12.21
C ASP A 403 -13.45 -8.17 -13.54
N ILE A 404 -14.19 -9.27 -13.50
CA ILE A 404 -14.85 -9.87 -14.65
C ILE A 404 -16.19 -10.46 -14.24
N LYS A 405 -17.23 -10.12 -14.97
CA LYS A 405 -18.59 -10.59 -14.74
C LYS A 405 -19.15 -11.25 -16.00
N ARG A 406 -19.53 -12.51 -15.88
CA ARG A 406 -20.30 -13.21 -16.91
C ARG A 406 -21.70 -12.59 -17.01
N LYS A 407 -22.20 -12.45 -18.23
CA LYS A 407 -23.54 -11.92 -18.49
C LYS A 407 -24.59 -13.02 -18.43
#